data_6c80a764e2f5aa188bc6a4bd37f31c4b
#
_entry.id   6c80a764e2f5aa188bc6a4bd37f31c4b
#
_cell.length_a   1.000
_cell.length_b   1.000
_cell.length_c   1.000
_cell.angle_alpha   90.00
_cell.angle_beta   90.00
_cell.angle_gamma   90.00
#
_symmetry.space_group_name_H-M   'P 1'
#
loop_
_entity.id
_entity.type
_entity.pdbx_description
1 polymer ?
#
loop_
_entity_poly.entity_id
_entity_poly.type
_entity_poly.pdbx_seq_one_letter_code
_entity_poly.pdbx_strand_id
1 'polypeptide(L)'
;MYKLPQYISKDKIFIIQKSEIDGRLDPKMALYNKSVQHALFPMVKLKRLLLSKPQYGANEAGIVRDNNEQPRYIRITDIDENGLISPDELGATVANLDGKYILNENDIVIARSGATVGKAYIHRHLPYTCVYAGYLIRFVVDSEKILPNYLFAYTQLSPYKEWVNAIQRPSAQPNINAEEYQSLEIPLPNLSKQQEIVDYINEAYTQKQAKEAEAQQLLDSIDDYLLKELGITLPNLKVELNDRVFYVNYSELSNRL
;
A
#
# COMPACT_ATOMS: atom_id res chain seq x y z
N MET A 1 -18.23 40.69 -0.88
CA MET A 1 -18.02 39.25 -1.09
C MET A 1 -19.19 38.72 -1.92
N TYR A 2 -18.92 38.17 -3.11
CA TYR A 2 -19.97 37.62 -3.95
C TYR A 2 -20.53 36.33 -3.35
N LYS A 3 -21.84 36.17 -3.26
CA LYS A 3 -22.51 34.95 -2.75
C LYS A 3 -23.19 34.25 -3.90
N LEU A 4 -22.96 32.95 -4.04
CA LEU A 4 -23.70 32.15 -5.01
C LEU A 4 -25.18 32.04 -4.62
N PRO A 5 -26.10 32.09 -5.60
CA PRO A 5 -27.51 31.82 -5.36
C PRO A 5 -27.71 30.43 -4.72
N GLN A 6 -28.77 30.31 -3.90
CA GLN A 6 -29.06 29.08 -3.15
C GLN A 6 -29.35 27.83 -4.01
N TYR A 7 -29.83 28.06 -5.25
CA TYR A 7 -30.16 26.96 -6.18
C TYR A 7 -28.93 26.36 -6.90
N ILE A 8 -27.76 26.95 -6.71
CA ILE A 8 -26.52 26.42 -7.31
C ILE A 8 -25.92 25.35 -6.39
N SER A 9 -25.71 24.15 -6.94
CA SER A 9 -24.99 23.09 -6.23
C SER A 9 -23.55 23.52 -5.90
N LYS A 10 -23.21 23.56 -4.62
CA LYS A 10 -21.90 23.93 -4.13
C LYS A 10 -20.80 22.93 -4.52
N ASP A 11 -21.21 21.73 -4.92
CA ASP A 11 -20.27 20.69 -5.39
C ASP A 11 -19.83 20.93 -6.83
N LYS A 12 -20.61 21.73 -7.60
CA LYS A 12 -20.32 22.01 -9.02
C LYS A 12 -19.76 23.41 -9.25
N ILE A 13 -20.17 24.39 -8.44
CA ILE A 13 -19.73 25.77 -8.55
C ILE A 13 -19.41 26.31 -7.16
N PHE A 14 -18.19 26.80 -6.99
CA PHE A 14 -17.73 27.42 -5.76
C PHE A 14 -16.87 28.63 -6.06
N ILE A 15 -16.77 29.53 -5.10
CA ILE A 15 -15.95 30.74 -5.20
C ILE A 15 -14.71 30.52 -4.36
N ILE A 16 -13.53 30.78 -4.97
CA ILE A 16 -12.27 30.84 -4.28
C ILE A 16 -11.66 32.23 -4.42
N GLN A 17 -10.88 32.66 -3.45
CA GLN A 17 -10.13 33.91 -3.55
C GLN A 17 -8.86 33.65 -4.36
N LYS A 18 -8.38 34.66 -5.08
CA LYS A 18 -7.14 34.56 -5.86
C LYS A 18 -5.93 34.18 -4.98
N SER A 19 -5.93 34.61 -3.72
CA SER A 19 -4.89 34.26 -2.73
C SER A 19 -4.91 32.79 -2.30
N GLU A 20 -6.02 32.07 -2.54
CA GLU A 20 -6.17 30.64 -2.22
C GLU A 20 -5.70 29.73 -3.37
N ILE A 21 -5.30 30.32 -4.50
CA ILE A 21 -4.81 29.60 -5.67
C ILE A 21 -3.29 29.44 -5.52
N ASP A 22 -2.85 28.25 -5.13
CA ASP A 22 -1.42 27.90 -5.08
C ASP A 22 -0.95 27.34 -6.43
N GLY A 23 -0.50 28.23 -7.31
CA GLY A 23 0.18 27.92 -8.58
C GLY A 23 -0.66 27.28 -9.69
N ARG A 24 -1.79 26.62 -9.38
CA ARG A 24 -2.68 25.96 -10.36
C ARG A 24 -4.14 26.36 -10.15
N LEU A 25 -4.79 26.73 -11.24
CA LEU A 25 -6.24 26.91 -11.27
C LEU A 25 -6.91 25.53 -11.48
N ASP A 26 -6.86 24.68 -10.45
CA ASP A 26 -7.42 23.34 -10.47
C ASP A 26 -8.57 23.24 -9.46
N PRO A 27 -9.82 23.02 -9.89
CA PRO A 27 -10.96 22.96 -8.99
C PRO A 27 -10.85 21.85 -7.93
N LYS A 28 -10.29 20.68 -8.27
CA LYS A 28 -10.13 19.57 -7.33
C LYS A 28 -9.15 19.94 -6.24
N MET A 29 -8.03 20.55 -6.62
CA MET A 29 -7.00 20.98 -5.66
C MET A 29 -7.53 22.10 -4.75
N ALA A 30 -8.31 23.03 -5.29
CA ALA A 30 -8.94 24.08 -4.50
C ALA A 30 -9.95 23.52 -3.48
N LEU A 31 -10.73 22.49 -3.84
CA LEU A 31 -11.62 21.79 -2.91
C LEU A 31 -10.85 21.05 -1.83
N TYR A 32 -9.79 20.33 -2.21
CA TYR A 32 -8.91 19.66 -1.26
C TYR A 32 -8.32 20.65 -0.27
N ASN A 33 -7.73 21.76 -0.75
CA ASN A 33 -7.14 22.77 0.13
C ASN A 33 -8.17 23.34 1.14
N LYS A 34 -9.43 23.51 0.71
CA LYS A 34 -10.52 23.87 1.63
C LYS A 34 -10.81 22.81 2.68
N SER A 35 -10.75 21.54 2.34
CA SER A 35 -11.06 20.46 3.30
C SER A 35 -10.00 20.36 4.40
N VAL A 36 -8.75 20.71 4.12
CA VAL A 36 -7.64 20.66 5.09
C VAL A 36 -7.36 21.97 5.82
N GLN A 37 -8.08 23.06 5.50
CA GLN A 37 -7.89 24.40 6.11
C GLN A 37 -8.01 24.42 7.65
N HIS A 38 -8.75 23.49 8.22
CA HIS A 38 -9.02 23.40 9.66
C HIS A 38 -8.23 22.29 10.36
N ALA A 39 -7.08 21.87 9.77
CA ALA A 39 -6.20 20.91 10.42
C ALA A 39 -5.76 21.44 11.81
N LEU A 40 -5.80 20.56 12.81
CA LEU A 40 -5.44 20.89 14.19
C LEU A 40 -3.94 21.27 14.34
N PHE A 41 -3.11 20.74 13.46
CA PHE A 41 -1.66 20.92 13.47
C PHE A 41 -1.19 21.70 12.24
N PRO A 42 -0.04 22.38 12.31
CA PRO A 42 0.53 23.08 11.16
C PRO A 42 0.72 22.14 9.97
N MET A 43 0.30 22.59 8.79
CA MET A 43 0.53 21.87 7.54
C MET A 43 1.94 22.19 7.01
N VAL A 44 2.73 21.15 6.79
CA VAL A 44 4.14 21.28 6.35
C VAL A 44 4.36 20.49 5.07
N LYS A 45 4.92 21.14 4.03
CA LYS A 45 5.23 20.48 2.75
C LYS A 45 6.25 19.36 2.95
N LEU A 46 5.99 18.19 2.36
CA LEU A 46 6.86 17.00 2.44
C LEU A 46 8.32 17.34 2.13
N LYS A 47 8.56 18.20 1.14
CA LYS A 47 9.92 18.63 0.77
C LYS A 47 10.76 19.17 1.94
N ARG A 48 10.13 19.76 2.99
CA ARG A 48 10.83 20.27 4.17
C ARG A 48 11.14 19.20 5.21
N LEU A 49 10.55 18.04 5.05
CA LEU A 49 10.63 16.88 5.94
C LEU A 49 11.56 15.79 5.41
N LEU A 50 12.14 15.99 4.23
CA LEU A 50 13.04 15.03 3.60
C LEU A 50 14.51 15.31 4.00
N LEU A 51 15.25 14.22 4.24
CA LEU A 51 16.70 14.25 4.47
C LEU A 51 17.47 14.38 3.15
N SER A 52 16.93 13.83 2.05
CA SER A 52 17.54 13.87 0.73
C SER A 52 16.49 14.10 -0.37
N LYS A 53 16.97 14.39 -1.59
CA LYS A 53 16.07 14.50 -2.75
C LYS A 53 15.42 13.14 -3.05
N PRO A 54 14.13 13.11 -3.40
CA PRO A 54 13.48 11.88 -3.82
C PRO A 54 14.19 11.24 -5.02
N GLN A 55 14.21 9.91 -5.05
CA GLN A 55 14.90 9.15 -6.08
C GLN A 55 13.95 8.17 -6.78
N TYR A 56 13.95 8.19 -8.09
CA TYR A 56 13.27 7.18 -8.90
C TYR A 56 14.01 5.85 -8.84
N GLY A 57 13.28 4.75 -8.89
CA GLY A 57 13.84 3.41 -8.85
C GLY A 57 14.52 2.97 -10.16
N ALA A 58 14.98 1.73 -10.18
CA ALA A 58 15.66 1.15 -11.32
C ALA A 58 14.71 0.98 -12.52
N ASN A 59 15.19 1.39 -13.70
CA ASN A 59 14.48 1.16 -14.95
C ASN A 59 14.95 -0.15 -15.62
N GLU A 60 14.86 -1.25 -14.85
CA GLU A 60 15.28 -2.58 -15.24
C GLU A 60 14.06 -3.49 -15.41
N ALA A 61 14.20 -4.51 -16.26
CA ALA A 61 13.20 -5.57 -16.35
C ALA A 61 13.36 -6.51 -15.14
N GLY A 62 12.25 -6.80 -14.47
CA GLY A 62 12.25 -7.84 -13.45
C GLY A 62 12.38 -9.22 -14.07
N ILE A 63 13.26 -10.04 -13.52
CA ILE A 63 13.44 -11.44 -13.89
C ILE A 63 13.01 -12.35 -12.72
N VAL A 64 12.87 -13.65 -12.95
CA VAL A 64 12.53 -14.61 -11.89
C VAL A 64 13.61 -14.59 -10.84
N ARG A 65 13.20 -14.58 -9.56
CA ARG A 65 14.08 -14.69 -8.40
C ARG A 65 14.01 -16.11 -7.89
N ASP A 66 15.14 -16.81 -7.86
CA ASP A 66 15.20 -18.24 -7.54
C ASP A 66 15.41 -18.51 -6.04
N ASN A 67 16.05 -17.58 -5.33
CA ASN A 67 16.39 -17.74 -3.91
C ASN A 67 16.56 -16.38 -3.22
N ASN A 68 16.76 -16.42 -1.89
CA ASN A 68 16.91 -15.22 -1.06
C ASN A 68 18.32 -14.58 -1.08
N GLU A 69 19.29 -15.18 -1.75
CA GLU A 69 20.62 -14.58 -1.95
C GLU A 69 20.57 -13.48 -3.03
N GLN A 70 19.63 -13.61 -3.97
CA GLN A 70 19.38 -12.60 -4.97
C GLN A 70 18.60 -11.42 -4.36
N PRO A 71 18.89 -10.16 -4.75
CA PRO A 71 18.11 -9.01 -4.30
C PRO A 71 16.65 -9.12 -4.76
N ARG A 72 15.70 -8.73 -3.91
CA ARG A 72 14.30 -8.64 -4.28
C ARG A 72 14.04 -7.32 -4.99
N TYR A 73 13.49 -7.38 -6.19
CA TYR A 73 13.06 -6.23 -6.97
C TYR A 73 11.59 -5.92 -6.66
N ILE A 74 11.36 -4.89 -5.85
CA ILE A 74 10.03 -4.47 -5.43
C ILE A 74 9.35 -3.69 -6.54
N ARG A 75 8.21 -4.22 -6.99
CA ARG A 75 7.33 -3.61 -8.00
C ARG A 75 6.03 -3.16 -7.33
N ILE A 76 5.26 -2.34 -8.01
CA ILE A 76 3.93 -1.90 -7.54
C ILE A 76 3.01 -3.10 -7.27
N THR A 77 3.12 -4.17 -8.06
CA THR A 77 2.33 -5.40 -7.94
C THR A 77 2.67 -6.23 -6.71
N ASP A 78 3.85 -6.06 -6.15
CA ASP A 78 4.31 -6.80 -4.96
C ASP A 78 3.83 -6.16 -3.65
N ILE A 79 3.29 -4.94 -3.72
CA ILE A 79 2.79 -4.18 -2.57
C ILE A 79 1.28 -4.42 -2.47
N ASP A 80 0.80 -4.86 -1.32
CA ASP A 80 -0.63 -5.04 -1.04
C ASP A 80 -1.37 -3.71 -0.77
N GLU A 81 -2.67 -3.76 -0.51
CA GLU A 81 -3.49 -2.55 -0.24
C GLU A 81 -3.13 -1.84 1.09
N ASN A 82 -2.47 -2.54 2.00
CA ASN A 82 -2.01 -1.99 3.28
C ASN A 82 -0.57 -1.42 3.20
N GLY A 83 0.04 -1.47 2.01
CA GLY A 83 1.42 -1.03 1.82
C GLY A 83 2.45 -2.01 2.37
N LEU A 84 2.13 -3.29 2.37
CA LEU A 84 3.01 -4.36 2.80
C LEU A 84 3.42 -5.23 1.61
N ILE A 85 4.50 -5.97 1.77
CA ILE A 85 4.92 -7.03 0.85
C ILE A 85 4.94 -8.37 1.61
N SER A 86 4.56 -9.46 0.93
CA SER A 86 4.71 -10.78 1.51
C SER A 86 6.20 -11.17 1.58
N PRO A 87 6.78 -11.42 2.76
CA PRO A 87 8.18 -11.81 2.90
C PRO A 87 8.45 -13.22 2.35
N ASP A 88 7.43 -14.09 2.33
CA ASP A 88 7.53 -15.49 1.93
C ASP A 88 7.48 -15.68 0.41
N GLU A 89 7.03 -14.67 -0.33
CA GLU A 89 7.05 -14.70 -1.78
C GLU A 89 8.43 -14.36 -2.32
N LEU A 90 8.95 -15.17 -3.21
CA LEU A 90 10.24 -14.91 -3.88
C LEU A 90 10.22 -13.58 -4.66
N GLY A 91 9.11 -13.31 -5.38
CA GLY A 91 8.95 -12.11 -6.19
C GLY A 91 9.87 -12.09 -7.40
N ALA A 92 10.38 -10.90 -7.75
CA ALA A 92 11.31 -10.70 -8.85
C ALA A 92 12.69 -10.26 -8.36
N THR A 93 13.69 -10.37 -9.23
CA THR A 93 15.03 -9.80 -9.07
C THR A 93 15.40 -8.97 -10.30
N VAL A 94 16.57 -8.38 -10.33
CA VAL A 94 17.16 -7.66 -11.47
C VAL A 94 18.47 -8.30 -11.90
N ALA A 95 18.77 -8.22 -13.19
CA ALA A 95 20.01 -8.77 -13.72
C ALA A 95 21.24 -7.98 -13.22
N ASN A 96 21.11 -6.66 -13.10
CA ASN A 96 22.19 -5.78 -12.67
C ASN A 96 21.76 -5.02 -11.40
N LEU A 97 22.48 -5.25 -10.31
CA LEU A 97 22.27 -4.55 -9.06
C LEU A 97 23.09 -3.25 -9.05
N ASP A 98 22.42 -2.10 -9.09
CA ASP A 98 23.04 -0.81 -8.80
C ASP A 98 22.75 -0.44 -7.33
N GLY A 99 23.78 -0.30 -6.53
CA GLY A 99 23.68 -0.04 -5.09
C GLY A 99 22.90 1.21 -4.71
N LYS A 100 22.76 2.19 -5.64
CA LYS A 100 21.95 3.39 -5.39
C LYS A 100 20.45 3.10 -5.21
N TYR A 101 19.97 1.96 -5.70
CA TYR A 101 18.56 1.55 -5.59
C TYR A 101 18.28 0.62 -4.41
N ILE A 102 19.28 0.32 -3.59
CA ILE A 102 19.08 -0.44 -2.37
C ILE A 102 18.21 0.37 -1.40
N LEU A 103 17.17 -0.28 -0.88
CA LEU A 103 16.33 0.28 0.17
C LEU A 103 16.97 0.05 1.53
N ASN A 104 16.96 1.09 2.34
CA ASN A 104 17.31 1.02 3.75
C ASN A 104 16.05 0.95 4.60
N GLU A 105 16.20 0.47 5.83
CA GLU A 105 15.10 0.45 6.78
C GLU A 105 14.48 1.85 6.95
N ASN A 106 13.16 1.92 6.95
CA ASN A 106 12.35 3.13 7.01
C ASN A 106 12.34 3.99 5.75
N ASP A 107 12.97 3.59 4.66
CA ASP A 107 12.73 4.21 3.36
C ASP A 107 11.27 4.03 2.96
N ILE A 108 10.65 5.10 2.46
CA ILE A 108 9.27 5.05 1.96
C ILE A 108 9.33 5.14 0.45
N VAL A 109 8.68 4.20 -0.24
CA VAL A 109 8.51 4.26 -1.69
C VAL A 109 7.05 4.44 -2.05
N ILE A 110 6.78 5.31 -3.03
CA ILE A 110 5.42 5.65 -3.45
C ILE A 110 5.29 5.43 -4.96
N ALA A 111 4.21 4.80 -5.37
CA ALA A 111 3.90 4.57 -6.78
C ALA A 111 3.57 5.87 -7.49
N ARG A 112 4.29 6.14 -8.61
CA ARG A 112 4.14 7.39 -9.36
C ARG A 112 3.14 7.32 -10.50
N SER A 113 2.79 6.13 -10.99
CA SER A 113 1.99 6.00 -12.21
C SER A 113 1.08 4.77 -12.20
N GLY A 114 0.08 4.77 -13.08
CA GLY A 114 -0.88 3.71 -13.28
C GLY A 114 -2.06 3.75 -12.31
N ALA A 115 -2.85 2.66 -12.29
CA ALA A 115 -4.06 2.55 -11.47
C ALA A 115 -3.78 2.62 -9.96
N THR A 116 -2.54 2.38 -9.56
CA THR A 116 -2.11 2.33 -8.15
C THR A 116 -1.28 3.55 -7.75
N VAL A 117 -1.35 4.64 -8.52
CA VAL A 117 -0.66 5.89 -8.18
C VAL A 117 -1.01 6.32 -6.76
N GLY A 118 -0.01 6.73 -5.99
CA GLY A 118 -0.18 7.07 -4.57
C GLY A 118 -0.02 5.91 -3.60
N LYS A 119 -0.02 4.65 -4.06
CA LYS A 119 0.22 3.50 -3.20
C LYS A 119 1.63 3.59 -2.60
N ALA A 120 1.72 3.51 -1.28
CA ALA A 120 2.97 3.63 -0.54
C ALA A 120 3.37 2.31 0.11
N TYR A 121 4.67 2.11 0.26
CA TYR A 121 5.29 1.03 1.00
C TYR A 121 6.40 1.61 1.89
N ILE A 122 6.50 1.17 3.12
CA ILE A 122 7.62 1.46 4.00
C ILE A 122 8.51 0.22 4.11
N HIS A 123 9.81 0.40 3.81
CA HIS A 123 10.75 -0.71 3.88
C HIS A 123 11.07 -1.06 5.32
N ARG A 124 10.91 -2.33 5.66
CA ARG A 124 11.26 -2.93 6.95
C ARG A 124 12.45 -3.85 6.76
N HIS A 125 13.09 -4.17 7.87
CA HIS A 125 14.17 -5.18 7.85
C HIS A 125 13.65 -6.48 7.25
N LEU A 126 14.36 -6.97 6.22
CA LEU A 126 14.11 -8.26 5.58
C LEU A 126 15.44 -9.02 5.53
N PRO A 127 15.42 -10.37 5.49
CA PRO A 127 16.64 -11.19 5.49
C PRO A 127 17.40 -11.14 4.16
N TYR A 128 17.01 -10.27 3.24
CA TYR A 128 17.61 -10.11 1.91
C TYR A 128 17.58 -8.65 1.48
N THR A 129 18.48 -8.30 0.55
CA THR A 129 18.54 -6.96 -0.04
C THR A 129 17.33 -6.69 -0.91
N CYS A 130 16.78 -5.47 -0.81
CA CYS A 130 15.68 -5.00 -1.66
C CYS A 130 16.12 -3.82 -2.51
N VAL A 131 15.68 -3.83 -3.77
CA VAL A 131 15.76 -2.71 -4.71
C VAL A 131 14.36 -2.44 -5.25
N TYR A 132 14.10 -1.28 -5.83
CA TYR A 132 12.75 -0.88 -6.24
C TYR A 132 12.69 -0.40 -7.68
N ALA A 133 11.53 -0.62 -8.31
CA ALA A 133 11.27 -0.36 -9.73
C ALA A 133 11.13 1.13 -10.04
N GLY A 134 11.42 1.53 -11.29
CA GLY A 134 11.37 2.90 -11.77
C GLY A 134 9.99 3.59 -11.71
N TYR A 135 8.93 2.82 -11.50
CA TYR A 135 7.58 3.33 -11.25
C TYR A 135 7.34 3.70 -9.78
N LEU A 136 8.32 3.49 -8.90
CA LEU A 136 8.33 3.88 -7.51
C LEU A 136 9.31 5.04 -7.30
N ILE A 137 8.97 5.94 -6.38
CA ILE A 137 9.85 7.04 -5.95
C ILE A 137 10.16 6.82 -4.48
N ARG A 138 11.45 6.79 -4.12
CA ARG A 138 11.92 6.69 -2.75
C ARG A 138 11.98 8.06 -2.09
N PHE A 139 11.48 8.13 -0.86
CA PHE A 139 11.54 9.27 0.03
C PHE A 139 12.25 8.87 1.33
N VAL A 140 13.30 9.57 1.65
CA VAL A 140 14.06 9.41 2.91
C VAL A 140 13.72 10.61 3.77
N VAL A 141 13.05 10.38 4.89
CA VAL A 141 12.61 11.46 5.77
C VAL A 141 13.63 11.80 6.84
N ASP A 142 13.60 13.05 7.30
CA ASP A 142 14.37 13.53 8.43
C ASP A 142 13.63 13.13 9.72
N SER A 143 14.13 12.09 10.39
CA SER A 143 13.50 11.55 11.60
C SER A 143 13.50 12.50 12.80
N GLU A 144 14.28 13.58 12.76
CA GLU A 144 14.22 14.63 13.77
C GLU A 144 12.97 15.53 13.59
N LYS A 145 12.32 15.48 12.42
CA LYS A 145 11.15 16.29 12.09
C LYS A 145 9.88 15.44 11.97
N ILE A 146 9.98 14.29 11.31
CA ILE A 146 8.84 13.42 11.06
C ILE A 146 9.25 11.95 11.17
N LEU A 147 8.48 11.17 11.92
CA LEU A 147 8.69 9.73 12.00
C LEU A 147 8.29 9.05 10.68
N PRO A 148 9.13 8.15 10.13
CA PRO A 148 8.79 7.40 8.91
C PRO A 148 7.44 6.68 9.01
N ASN A 149 7.17 6.07 10.16
CA ASN A 149 5.90 5.40 10.43
C ASN A 149 4.69 6.35 10.41
N TYR A 150 4.88 7.58 10.89
CA TYR A 150 3.82 8.59 10.86
C TYR A 150 3.51 9.03 9.43
N LEU A 151 4.55 9.31 8.62
CA LEU A 151 4.34 9.60 7.20
C LEU A 151 3.68 8.43 6.47
N PHE A 152 4.15 7.22 6.68
CA PHE A 152 3.54 6.03 6.08
C PHE A 152 2.07 5.88 6.50
N ALA A 153 1.76 6.01 7.79
CA ALA A 153 0.39 5.96 8.29
C ALA A 153 -0.48 7.04 7.63
N TYR A 154 0.03 8.26 7.49
CA TYR A 154 -0.68 9.34 6.80
C TYR A 154 -1.03 8.97 5.35
N THR A 155 -0.15 8.24 4.64
CA THR A 155 -0.44 7.79 3.25
C THR A 155 -1.58 6.76 3.15
N GLN A 156 -2.01 6.17 4.25
CA GLN A 156 -3.14 5.23 4.27
C GLN A 156 -4.49 5.94 4.49
N LEU A 157 -4.48 7.20 4.92
CA LEU A 157 -5.66 7.96 5.30
C LEU A 157 -6.38 8.61 4.11
N SER A 158 -7.66 8.88 4.29
CA SER A 158 -8.50 9.56 3.28
C SER A 158 -7.94 10.91 2.82
N PRO A 159 -7.43 11.80 3.69
CA PRO A 159 -6.87 13.09 3.23
C PRO A 159 -5.73 12.94 2.22
N TYR A 160 -4.85 11.96 2.40
CA TYR A 160 -3.81 11.69 1.41
C TYR A 160 -4.38 11.15 0.09
N LYS A 161 -5.34 10.22 0.16
CA LYS A 161 -6.00 9.66 -1.02
C LYS A 161 -6.76 10.74 -1.80
N GLU A 162 -7.40 11.66 -1.10
CA GLU A 162 -8.05 12.83 -1.70
C GLU A 162 -7.03 13.77 -2.35
N TRP A 163 -5.88 14.02 -1.72
CA TRP A 163 -4.80 14.78 -2.32
C TRP A 163 -4.27 14.11 -3.59
N VAL A 164 -4.02 12.80 -3.55
CA VAL A 164 -3.59 12.01 -4.73
C VAL A 164 -4.59 12.17 -5.87
N ASN A 165 -5.90 12.10 -5.60
CA ASN A 165 -6.93 12.30 -6.61
C ASN A 165 -7.01 13.75 -7.13
N ALA A 166 -6.73 14.73 -6.27
CA ALA A 166 -6.78 16.14 -6.60
C ALA A 166 -5.57 16.60 -7.42
N ILE A 167 -4.36 16.11 -7.11
CA ILE A 167 -3.12 16.53 -7.79
C ILE A 167 -3.00 15.93 -9.19
N GLN A 168 -3.62 14.78 -9.45
CA GLN A 168 -3.57 14.13 -10.76
C GLN A 168 -4.21 14.98 -11.84
N ARG A 169 -3.50 15.07 -12.97
CA ARG A 169 -4.06 15.71 -14.18
C ARG A 169 -4.99 14.73 -14.88
N PRO A 170 -6.08 15.21 -15.51
CA PRO A 170 -6.86 14.40 -16.44
C PRO A 170 -5.95 13.90 -17.56
N SER A 171 -5.58 12.64 -17.54
CA SER A 171 -4.76 11.98 -18.56
C SER A 171 -5.16 10.53 -18.68
N ALA A 172 -4.85 9.90 -19.82
CA ALA A 172 -5.12 8.47 -20.01
C ALA A 172 -4.37 7.59 -19.01
N GLN A 173 -3.23 8.07 -18.49
CA GLN A 173 -2.45 7.38 -17.47
C GLN A 173 -2.14 8.35 -16.33
N PRO A 174 -2.72 8.14 -15.14
CA PRO A 174 -2.40 8.92 -13.95
C PRO A 174 -0.90 8.89 -13.66
N ASN A 175 -0.34 10.04 -13.32
CA ASN A 175 1.07 10.15 -12.95
C ASN A 175 1.28 11.34 -12.00
N ILE A 176 2.06 11.11 -10.94
CA ILE A 176 2.51 12.12 -9.98
C ILE A 176 4.03 12.03 -9.93
N ASN A 177 4.71 13.10 -10.23
CA ASN A 177 6.18 13.13 -10.20
C ASN A 177 6.73 13.48 -8.80
N ALA A 178 8.05 13.38 -8.64
CA ALA A 178 8.71 13.62 -7.36
C ALA A 178 8.49 15.05 -6.83
N GLU A 179 8.41 16.06 -7.71
CA GLU A 179 8.18 17.45 -7.30
C GLU A 179 6.75 17.66 -6.83
N GLU A 180 5.78 17.03 -7.50
CA GLU A 180 4.39 17.05 -7.09
C GLU A 180 4.22 16.39 -5.72
N TYR A 181 4.83 15.21 -5.48
CA TYR A 181 4.83 14.60 -4.14
C TYR A 181 5.46 15.48 -3.08
N GLN A 182 6.55 16.19 -3.39
CA GLN A 182 7.19 17.11 -2.46
C GLN A 182 6.28 18.30 -2.07
N SER A 183 5.25 18.61 -2.86
CA SER A 183 4.26 19.64 -2.55
C SER A 183 3.16 19.19 -1.59
N LEU A 184 3.04 17.89 -1.33
CA LEU A 184 2.09 17.35 -0.35
C LEU A 184 2.27 18.02 1.00
N GLU A 185 1.20 18.57 1.54
CA GLU A 185 1.17 19.15 2.88
C GLU A 185 0.66 18.12 3.89
N ILE A 186 1.38 17.98 4.99
CA ILE A 186 1.14 16.97 6.03
C ILE A 186 0.93 17.70 7.35
N PRO A 187 -0.13 17.39 8.11
CA PRO A 187 -0.29 17.92 9.47
C PRO A 187 0.86 17.40 10.34
N LEU A 188 1.62 18.31 10.94
CA LEU A 188 2.87 17.97 11.65
C LEU A 188 2.77 18.30 13.14
N PRO A 189 2.30 17.37 13.99
CA PRO A 189 2.46 17.46 15.43
C PRO A 189 3.91 17.27 15.86
N ASN A 190 4.22 17.47 17.13
CA ASN A 190 5.53 17.12 17.67
C ASN A 190 5.77 15.59 17.63
N LEU A 191 7.03 15.15 17.71
CA LEU A 191 7.41 13.75 17.57
C LEU A 191 6.73 12.83 18.57
N SER A 192 6.50 13.28 19.81
CA SER A 192 5.78 12.48 20.83
C SER A 192 4.34 12.20 20.40
N LYS A 193 3.64 13.21 19.84
CA LYS A 193 2.28 13.03 19.34
C LYS A 193 2.23 12.20 18.06
N GLN A 194 3.25 12.31 17.21
CA GLN A 194 3.40 11.42 16.05
C GLN A 194 3.52 9.96 16.50
N GLN A 195 4.35 9.69 17.52
CA GLN A 195 4.52 8.34 18.06
C GLN A 195 3.22 7.80 18.66
N GLU A 196 2.51 8.59 19.46
CA GLU A 196 1.21 8.23 20.02
C GLU A 196 0.20 7.82 18.93
N ILE A 197 0.16 8.57 17.82
CA ILE A 197 -0.71 8.26 16.67
C ILE A 197 -0.27 6.93 16.00
N VAL A 198 1.03 6.74 15.82
CA VAL A 198 1.58 5.51 15.23
C VAL A 198 1.26 4.29 16.11
N ASP A 199 1.44 4.41 17.41
CA ASP A 199 1.17 3.33 18.37
C ASP A 199 -0.32 2.93 18.34
N TYR A 200 -1.23 3.92 18.33
CA TYR A 200 -2.66 3.67 18.22
C TYR A 200 -3.02 2.93 16.92
N ILE A 201 -2.43 3.34 15.79
CA ILE A 201 -2.66 2.70 14.50
C ILE A 201 -2.12 1.27 14.50
N ASN A 202 -0.91 1.05 15.03
CA ASN A 202 -0.30 -0.28 15.10
C ASN A 202 -1.13 -1.22 15.99
N GLU A 203 -1.65 -0.74 17.12
CA GLU A 203 -2.53 -1.50 17.97
C GLU A 203 -3.82 -1.90 17.24
N ALA A 204 -4.44 -0.97 16.51
CA ALA A 204 -5.64 -1.25 15.71
C ALA A 204 -5.39 -2.31 14.63
N TYR A 205 -4.24 -2.26 13.95
CA TYR A 205 -3.86 -3.29 12.97
C TYR A 205 -3.62 -4.65 13.63
N THR A 206 -2.95 -4.68 14.78
CA THR A 206 -2.72 -5.93 15.54
C THR A 206 -4.05 -6.57 15.96
N GLN A 207 -4.98 -5.77 16.45
CA GLN A 207 -6.32 -6.26 16.82
C GLN A 207 -7.10 -6.75 15.59
N LYS A 208 -7.00 -6.05 14.45
CA LYS A 208 -7.62 -6.48 13.20
C LYS A 208 -7.08 -7.86 12.78
N GLN A 209 -5.77 -8.03 12.74
CA GLN A 209 -5.14 -9.31 12.36
C GLN A 209 -5.54 -10.47 13.29
N ALA A 210 -5.60 -10.20 14.61
CA ALA A 210 -6.03 -11.22 15.56
C ALA A 210 -7.48 -11.66 15.31
N LYS A 211 -8.39 -10.71 15.02
CA LYS A 211 -9.79 -11.02 14.71
C LYS A 211 -9.96 -11.73 13.37
N GLU A 212 -9.16 -11.38 12.37
CA GLU A 212 -9.15 -12.06 11.06
C GLU A 212 -8.67 -13.51 11.21
N ALA A 213 -7.62 -13.75 12.01
CA ALA A 213 -7.14 -15.10 12.31
C ALA A 213 -8.18 -15.92 13.09
N GLU A 214 -8.86 -15.33 14.10
CA GLU A 214 -9.95 -15.97 14.83
C GLU A 214 -11.12 -16.32 13.89
N ALA A 215 -11.51 -15.40 13.03
CA ALA A 215 -12.57 -15.65 12.05
C ALA A 215 -12.21 -16.79 11.09
N GLN A 216 -10.96 -16.84 10.62
CA GLN A 216 -10.49 -17.92 9.75
C GLN A 216 -10.51 -19.27 10.49
N GLN A 217 -10.05 -19.33 11.74
CA GLN A 217 -10.12 -20.56 12.55
C GLN A 217 -11.56 -21.06 12.74
N LEU A 218 -12.50 -20.14 12.94
CA LEU A 218 -13.92 -20.51 13.04
C LEU A 218 -14.45 -21.09 11.73
N LEU A 219 -14.10 -20.47 10.60
CA LEU A 219 -14.49 -20.96 9.27
C LEU A 219 -13.91 -22.36 8.99
N ASP A 220 -12.62 -22.55 9.30
CA ASP A 220 -11.94 -23.84 9.11
C ASP A 220 -12.56 -24.95 10.00
N SER A 221 -13.08 -24.59 11.17
CA SER A 221 -13.73 -25.54 12.08
C SER A 221 -15.14 -25.98 11.64
N ILE A 222 -15.76 -25.26 10.69
CA ILE A 222 -17.12 -25.58 10.21
C ILE A 222 -17.12 -26.94 9.50
N ASP A 223 -16.12 -27.22 8.67
CA ASP A 223 -16.03 -28.49 7.94
C ASP A 223 -15.91 -29.67 8.90
N ASP A 224 -15.03 -29.56 9.89
CA ASP A 224 -14.87 -30.61 10.92
C ASP A 224 -16.15 -30.84 11.73
N TYR A 225 -16.84 -29.76 12.09
CA TYR A 225 -18.11 -29.82 12.78
C TYR A 225 -19.18 -30.53 11.93
N LEU A 226 -19.35 -30.13 10.67
CA LEU A 226 -20.33 -30.71 9.76
C LEU A 226 -20.04 -32.19 9.46
N LEU A 227 -18.77 -32.53 9.20
CA LEU A 227 -18.38 -33.93 8.98
C LEU A 227 -18.71 -34.81 10.18
N LYS A 228 -18.47 -34.32 11.38
CA LYS A 228 -18.79 -35.02 12.63
C LYS A 228 -20.29 -35.19 12.82
N GLU A 229 -21.08 -34.12 12.65
CA GLU A 229 -22.54 -34.17 12.81
C GLU A 229 -23.22 -35.06 11.75
N LEU A 230 -22.67 -35.07 10.54
CA LEU A 230 -23.18 -35.92 9.43
C LEU A 230 -22.63 -37.35 9.46
N GLY A 231 -21.71 -37.68 10.37
CA GLY A 231 -21.08 -38.99 10.45
C GLY A 231 -20.22 -39.33 9.23
N ILE A 232 -19.73 -38.33 8.52
CA ILE A 232 -18.89 -38.49 7.32
C ILE A 232 -17.41 -38.52 7.74
N THR A 233 -16.74 -39.61 7.40
CA THR A 233 -15.29 -39.74 7.59
C THR A 233 -14.61 -39.59 6.23
N LEU A 234 -13.84 -38.52 6.04
CA LEU A 234 -13.05 -38.33 4.82
C LEU A 234 -11.88 -39.35 4.82
N PRO A 235 -11.56 -39.96 3.68
CA PRO A 235 -10.38 -40.81 3.57
C PRO A 235 -9.13 -39.96 3.83
N ASN A 236 -8.17 -40.53 4.57
CA ASN A 236 -6.91 -39.86 4.88
C ASN A 236 -6.03 -39.83 3.62
N LEU A 237 -6.19 -38.79 2.80
CA LEU A 237 -5.47 -38.61 1.55
C LEU A 237 -4.06 -38.07 1.80
N LYS A 238 -3.25 -38.78 2.59
CA LYS A 238 -1.79 -38.75 2.38
C LYS A 238 -1.51 -39.59 1.13
N VAL A 239 -1.74 -38.99 -0.04
CA VAL A 239 -1.59 -39.64 -1.30
C VAL A 239 -0.09 -39.69 -1.65
N GLU A 240 0.62 -40.69 -1.21
CA GLU A 240 1.85 -41.10 -1.89
C GLU A 240 1.51 -41.56 -3.31
N LEU A 241 2.50 -41.49 -4.24
CA LEU A 241 2.27 -41.85 -5.65
C LEU A 241 1.68 -43.27 -5.79
N ASN A 242 2.01 -44.18 -4.86
CA ASN A 242 1.54 -45.55 -4.77
C ASN A 242 0.05 -45.66 -4.39
N ASP A 243 -0.53 -44.66 -3.73
CA ASP A 243 -1.91 -44.63 -3.28
C ASP A 243 -2.88 -44.15 -4.39
N ARG A 244 -2.34 -43.76 -5.55
CA ARG A 244 -3.12 -43.33 -6.72
C ARG A 244 -3.53 -44.48 -7.61
N VAL A 245 -3.04 -45.69 -7.36
CA VAL A 245 -3.38 -46.91 -8.12
C VAL A 245 -4.20 -47.83 -7.23
N PHE A 246 -5.43 -48.07 -7.58
CA PHE A 246 -6.29 -49.02 -6.91
C PHE A 246 -6.78 -50.08 -7.90
N TYR A 247 -6.88 -51.30 -7.41
CA TYR A 247 -7.37 -52.43 -8.20
C TYR A 247 -8.87 -52.61 -7.89
N VAL A 248 -9.70 -52.69 -8.94
CA VAL A 248 -11.14 -52.97 -8.82
C VAL A 248 -11.39 -54.32 -9.45
N ASN A 249 -12.12 -55.20 -8.78
CA ASN A 249 -12.55 -56.47 -9.38
C ASN A 249 -13.54 -56.20 -10.51
N TYR A 250 -13.34 -56.82 -11.64
CA TYR A 250 -14.21 -56.66 -12.82
C TYR A 250 -15.70 -56.97 -12.52
N SER A 251 -15.96 -57.86 -11.56
CA SER A 251 -17.32 -58.17 -11.07
C SER A 251 -17.99 -56.99 -10.36
N GLU A 252 -17.25 -56.02 -9.82
CA GLU A 252 -17.80 -54.84 -9.15
C GLU A 252 -18.20 -53.75 -10.14
N LEU A 253 -17.62 -53.78 -11.35
CA LEU A 253 -17.94 -52.83 -12.42
C LEU A 253 -19.19 -53.27 -13.22
N SER A 254 -19.46 -54.61 -13.32
CA SER A 254 -20.58 -55.16 -14.10
C SER A 254 -21.96 -54.99 -13.45
N ASN A 255 -22.02 -54.62 -12.17
CA ASN A 255 -23.30 -54.44 -11.45
C ASN A 255 -23.80 -52.98 -11.43
N ARG A 256 -23.18 -52.06 -12.18
CA ARG A 256 -23.57 -50.64 -12.27
C ARG A 256 -23.81 -50.14 -13.70
N LEU A 257 -23.94 -51.02 -14.68
CA LEU A 257 -24.38 -50.71 -16.04
C LEU A 257 -25.82 -51.29 -16.26
#